data_b519dabaac467b886874d05faa020646
#
_entry.id   b519dabaac467b886874d05faa020646
#
_cell.length_a   1.000
_cell.length_b   1.000
_cell.length_c   1.000
_cell.angle_alpha   90.00
_cell.angle_beta   90.00
_cell.angle_gamma   90.00
#
_symmetry.space_group_name_H-M   'P 1'
#
loop_
_entity.id
_entity.type
_entity.pdbx_description
1 polymer ?
#
loop_
_entity_poly.entity_id
_entity_poly.type
_entity_poly.pdbx_seq_one_letter_code
_entity_poly.pdbx_strand_id
1 'polypeptide(L)'
;MHNDTLAHVTSAAGGEPHAALAIASGDSAAARYARAQRYARCALMAETPQPMTDRTELEHVDRLGDAVSAGTGNRLDPQAIQRAACRRVGAGEYAQVDQLLRQSAAAGNVDAQIELLRRRANAVLARQAPAAADGMLAPPSAADHAEAEQVLAALEDLAMRGHRAAMPVLDQLLSSPLPGTAEPLYGDAWRLVAEQPFGHPLPDAQPLRGEAMFEDMDAHTEQQVVALARDLHAHCCARQGAGQQQ
;
A
#
# COMPACT_ATOMS: atom_id res chain seq x y z
N MET A 1 -71.11 18.75 -12.11
CA MET A 1 -70.49 19.71 -11.16
C MET A 1 -69.10 19.19 -10.94
N HIS A 2 -68.25 19.59 -11.78
CA HIS A 2 -67.22 20.65 -11.72
C HIS A 2 -66.44 20.62 -10.41
N ASN A 3 -65.17 20.22 -10.44
CA ASN A 3 -64.07 21.15 -10.29
C ASN A 3 -62.71 20.48 -10.66
N ASP A 4 -62.15 21.07 -11.71
CA ASP A 4 -60.76 21.01 -12.07
C ASP A 4 -59.94 21.66 -10.97
N THR A 5 -58.83 21.03 -10.60
CA THR A 5 -57.69 21.74 -9.98
C THR A 5 -56.39 21.26 -10.58
N LEU A 6 -55.89 22.02 -11.53
CA LEU A 6 -54.55 21.98 -12.05
C LEU A 6 -53.55 22.31 -10.93
N ALA A 7 -52.74 21.36 -10.57
CA ALA A 7 -51.59 21.62 -9.72
C ALA A 7 -50.32 21.78 -10.58
N HIS A 8 -49.76 22.96 -10.55
CA HIS A 8 -48.53 23.38 -11.19
C HIS A 8 -47.36 22.46 -10.80
N VAL A 9 -46.69 21.90 -11.83
CA VAL A 9 -45.37 21.31 -11.72
C VAL A 9 -44.37 22.46 -11.72
N THR A 10 -43.88 22.83 -10.57
CA THR A 10 -42.68 23.67 -10.46
C THR A 10 -41.46 22.80 -10.66
N SER A 11 -40.82 22.99 -11.80
CA SER A 11 -39.49 22.51 -12.13
C SER A 11 -38.49 23.12 -11.14
N ALA A 12 -37.99 22.31 -10.21
CA ALA A 12 -36.82 22.68 -9.38
C ALA A 12 -35.55 22.33 -10.12
N ALA A 13 -34.81 23.38 -10.42
CA ALA A 13 -33.52 23.40 -11.07
C ALA A 13 -32.53 22.41 -10.44
N GLY A 14 -31.75 21.77 -11.33
CA GLY A 14 -30.61 20.92 -10.97
C GLY A 14 -29.59 21.65 -10.11
N GLY A 15 -29.48 21.24 -8.88
CA GLY A 15 -28.30 21.45 -8.07
C GLY A 15 -27.33 20.28 -8.31
N GLU A 16 -26.26 20.55 -9.03
CA GLU A 16 -25.12 19.64 -9.04
C GLU A 16 -24.69 19.40 -7.59
N PRO A 17 -24.50 18.13 -7.18
CA PRO A 17 -23.84 17.88 -5.92
C PRO A 17 -22.38 18.33 -6.11
N HIS A 18 -22.05 19.55 -5.71
CA HIS A 18 -20.70 19.89 -5.35
C HIS A 18 -20.27 18.83 -4.33
N ALA A 19 -19.47 17.88 -4.79
CA ALA A 19 -18.70 17.01 -3.91
C ALA A 19 -17.94 17.94 -2.98
N ALA A 20 -18.48 18.15 -1.80
CA ALA A 20 -17.78 18.79 -0.72
C ALA A 20 -16.54 17.91 -0.51
N LEU A 21 -15.39 18.38 -0.99
CA LEU A 21 -14.09 17.96 -0.53
C LEU A 21 -14.13 18.19 0.99
N ALA A 22 -14.58 17.16 1.71
CA ALA A 22 -14.45 17.12 3.15
C ALA A 22 -12.96 17.25 3.39
N ILE A 23 -12.53 18.46 3.77
CA ILE A 23 -11.21 18.69 4.35
C ILE A 23 -11.18 17.73 5.52
N ALA A 24 -10.52 16.58 5.33
CA ALA A 24 -10.43 15.54 6.35
C ALA A 24 -9.90 16.25 7.60
N SER A 25 -10.75 16.39 8.61
CA SER A 25 -10.35 16.95 9.90
C SER A 25 -9.07 16.21 10.28
N GLY A 26 -8.05 16.92 10.81
CA GLY A 26 -6.70 16.36 11.06
C GLY A 26 -6.65 15.08 11.89
N ASP A 27 -7.80 14.55 12.27
CA ASP A 27 -8.05 13.37 13.10
C ASP A 27 -8.72 12.18 12.36
N SER A 28 -8.99 12.27 11.05
CA SER A 28 -9.54 11.11 10.32
C SER A 28 -8.54 9.95 10.24
N ALA A 29 -9.06 8.72 10.07
CA ALA A 29 -8.23 7.52 9.89
C ALA A 29 -7.23 7.71 8.74
N ALA A 30 -7.69 8.21 7.60
CA ALA A 30 -6.85 8.48 6.44
C ALA A 30 -5.78 9.55 6.73
N ALA A 31 -6.12 10.62 7.45
CA ALA A 31 -5.16 11.67 7.81
C ALA A 31 -4.06 11.16 8.77
N ARG A 32 -4.41 10.29 9.73
CA ARG A 32 -3.43 9.63 10.61
C ARG A 32 -2.50 8.71 9.83
N TYR A 33 -3.05 7.93 8.90
CA TYR A 33 -2.27 7.06 8.02
C TYR A 33 -1.29 7.87 7.16
N ALA A 34 -1.76 8.91 6.47
CA ALA A 34 -0.93 9.78 5.65
C ALA A 34 0.21 10.44 6.47
N ARG A 35 -0.09 10.84 7.72
CA ARG A 35 0.92 11.38 8.64
C ARG A 35 1.95 10.33 9.03
N ALA A 36 1.51 9.11 9.38
CA ALA A 36 2.41 7.99 9.69
C ALA A 36 3.33 7.67 8.52
N GLN A 37 2.79 7.59 7.31
CA GLN A 37 3.55 7.36 6.09
C GLN A 37 4.61 8.45 5.83
N ARG A 38 4.23 9.72 6.02
CA ARG A 38 5.17 10.83 5.89
C ARG A 38 6.31 10.71 6.89
N TYR A 39 6.01 10.45 8.15
CA TYR A 39 7.03 10.30 9.20
C TYR A 39 7.96 9.11 8.94
N ALA A 40 7.41 7.96 8.54
CA ALA A 40 8.20 6.78 8.19
C ALA A 40 9.16 7.04 7.01
N ARG A 41 8.68 7.72 5.96
CA ARG A 41 9.55 8.11 4.82
C ARG A 41 10.66 9.07 5.24
N CYS A 42 10.35 10.02 6.10
CA CYS A 42 11.36 10.97 6.59
C CYS A 42 12.41 10.27 7.48
N ALA A 43 12.01 9.27 8.27
CA ALA A 43 12.93 8.46 9.07
C ALA A 43 13.92 7.71 8.18
N LEU A 44 13.43 7.02 7.14
CA LEU A 44 14.29 6.31 6.17
C LEU A 44 15.30 7.25 5.48
N MET A 45 14.88 8.48 5.16
CA MET A 45 15.78 9.46 4.55
C MET A 45 16.83 9.98 5.54
N ALA A 46 16.52 10.04 6.83
CA ALA A 46 17.47 10.45 7.86
C ALA A 46 18.52 9.37 8.14
N GLU A 47 18.17 8.09 7.98
CA GLU A 47 19.07 6.95 8.17
C GLU A 47 20.01 6.72 6.98
N THR A 48 19.63 7.19 5.78
CA THR A 48 20.46 7.03 4.57
C THR A 48 21.60 8.06 4.62
N PRO A 49 22.90 7.62 4.67
CA PRO A 49 24.03 8.53 4.62
C PRO A 49 23.96 9.33 3.32
N GLN A 50 23.78 10.62 3.41
CA GLN A 50 23.78 11.48 2.22
C GLN A 50 25.20 11.72 1.77
N PRO A 51 25.55 11.59 0.48
CA PRO A 51 26.74 12.23 -0.01
C PRO A 51 26.61 13.73 0.34
N MET A 52 27.65 14.29 0.96
CA MET A 52 27.68 15.70 1.35
C MET A 52 27.44 16.56 0.09
N THR A 53 26.17 16.92 -0.12
CA THR A 53 25.82 17.93 -1.10
C THR A 53 26.26 19.28 -0.57
N ASP A 54 26.94 20.02 -1.40
CA ASP A 54 27.56 21.31 -1.10
C ASP A 54 26.54 22.26 -0.45
N ARG A 55 26.94 23.00 0.56
CA ARG A 55 26.11 23.98 1.30
C ARG A 55 25.39 24.97 0.39
N THR A 56 25.96 25.22 -0.80
CA THR A 56 25.41 26.05 -1.87
C THR A 56 24.13 25.48 -2.51
N GLU A 57 24.00 24.14 -2.62
CA GLU A 57 22.77 23.52 -3.12
C GLU A 57 21.61 23.65 -2.11
N LEU A 58 21.88 23.55 -0.81
CA LEU A 58 20.87 23.71 0.23
C LEU A 58 20.29 25.13 0.27
N GLU A 59 21.12 26.16 0.08
CA GLU A 59 20.68 27.56 0.00
C GLU A 59 19.90 27.85 -1.31
N HIS A 60 20.19 27.09 -2.36
CA HIS A 60 19.48 27.21 -3.65
C HIS A 60 18.06 26.59 -3.54
N VAL A 61 17.92 25.46 -2.86
CA VAL A 61 16.62 24.80 -2.63
C VAL A 61 15.70 25.63 -1.74
N ASP A 62 16.22 26.36 -0.75
CA ASP A 62 15.41 27.26 0.08
C ASP A 62 14.85 28.43 -0.73
N ARG A 63 15.65 29.01 -1.64
CA ARG A 63 15.19 30.05 -2.57
C ARG A 63 14.20 29.53 -3.61
N LEU A 64 14.32 28.28 -4.04
CA LEU A 64 13.41 27.66 -4.99
C LEU A 64 12.07 27.26 -4.33
N GLY A 65 12.06 26.91 -3.05
CA GLY A 65 10.83 26.64 -2.28
C GLY A 65 9.89 27.86 -2.26
N ASP A 66 10.46 29.06 -2.15
CA ASP A 66 9.69 30.31 -2.22
C ASP A 66 9.28 30.67 -3.67
N ALA A 67 10.06 30.29 -4.68
CA ALA A 67 9.81 30.57 -6.09
C ALA A 67 8.75 29.64 -6.73
N VAL A 68 8.55 28.42 -6.21
CA VAL A 68 7.49 27.49 -6.67
C VAL A 68 6.10 28.05 -6.38
N SER A 69 5.96 28.84 -5.32
CA SER A 69 4.74 29.62 -5.07
C SER A 69 4.49 30.69 -6.15
N ALA A 70 5.49 31.02 -6.96
CA ALA A 70 5.47 32.09 -7.96
C ALA A 70 5.31 31.63 -9.43
N GLY A 71 5.07 30.33 -9.70
CA GLY A 71 4.64 29.86 -11.01
C GLY A 71 5.69 29.74 -12.10
N THR A 72 6.99 29.74 -11.78
CA THR A 72 8.05 29.50 -12.76
C THR A 72 8.29 28.00 -12.95
N GLY A 73 8.01 27.48 -14.15
CA GLY A 73 7.94 26.08 -14.52
C GLY A 73 9.26 25.28 -14.55
N ASN A 74 10.15 25.46 -13.58
CA ASN A 74 11.28 24.58 -13.40
C ASN A 74 10.80 23.31 -12.67
N ARG A 75 10.96 22.14 -13.30
CA ARG A 75 10.76 20.83 -12.66
C ARG A 75 11.75 20.72 -11.51
N LEU A 76 11.25 20.96 -10.29
CA LEU A 76 12.04 20.70 -9.09
C LEU A 76 12.31 19.19 -8.99
N ASP A 77 13.54 18.84 -8.62
CA ASP A 77 13.88 17.46 -8.31
C ASP A 77 12.90 16.92 -7.23
N PRO A 78 12.16 15.84 -7.54
CA PRO A 78 11.22 15.24 -6.57
C PRO A 78 11.86 14.91 -5.23
N GLN A 79 13.16 14.55 -5.22
CA GLN A 79 13.90 14.27 -4.00
C GLN A 79 14.16 15.53 -3.18
N ALA A 80 14.42 16.67 -3.83
CA ALA A 80 14.60 17.96 -3.16
C ALA A 80 13.31 18.42 -2.48
N ILE A 81 12.17 18.27 -3.14
CA ILE A 81 10.84 18.56 -2.56
C ILE A 81 10.59 17.68 -1.33
N GLN A 82 10.90 16.39 -1.44
CA GLN A 82 10.70 15.43 -0.35
C GLN A 82 11.61 15.75 0.85
N ARG A 83 12.89 16.07 0.61
CA ARG A 83 13.83 16.52 1.65
C ARG A 83 13.32 17.77 2.36
N ALA A 84 12.85 18.76 1.61
CA ALA A 84 12.29 19.98 2.20
C ALA A 84 11.08 19.68 3.10
N ALA A 85 10.19 18.77 2.69
CA ALA A 85 9.04 18.34 3.48
C ALA A 85 9.44 17.63 4.80
N CYS A 86 10.62 16.99 4.83
CA CYS A 86 11.11 16.26 6.00
C CYS A 86 11.92 17.12 6.99
N ARG A 87 12.34 18.34 6.65
CA ARG A 87 13.18 19.19 7.52
C ARG A 87 12.60 19.44 8.92
N ARG A 88 11.27 19.39 9.06
CA ARG A 88 10.56 19.64 10.32
C ARG A 88 10.11 18.37 11.03
N VAL A 89 10.56 17.22 10.54
CA VAL A 89 10.20 15.91 11.12
C VAL A 89 11.45 15.35 11.79
N GLY A 90 11.36 15.06 13.06
CA GLY A 90 12.49 14.60 13.89
C GLY A 90 12.16 13.33 14.66
N ALA A 91 13.03 12.98 15.61
CA ALA A 91 12.93 11.74 16.38
C ALA A 91 11.59 11.60 17.13
N GLY A 92 11.01 12.72 17.61
CA GLY A 92 9.72 12.72 18.29
C GLY A 92 8.56 12.29 17.38
N GLU A 93 8.58 12.72 16.12
CA GLU A 93 7.59 12.32 15.11
C GLU A 93 7.81 10.89 14.64
N TYR A 94 9.06 10.46 14.50
CA TYR A 94 9.38 9.08 14.11
C TYR A 94 8.84 8.07 15.13
N ALA A 95 8.95 8.38 16.42
CA ALA A 95 8.43 7.55 17.50
C ALA A 95 6.89 7.43 17.50
N GLN A 96 6.16 8.33 16.83
CA GLN A 96 4.71 8.30 16.74
C GLN A 96 4.17 7.40 15.62
N VAL A 97 5.00 6.92 14.70
CA VAL A 97 4.55 6.19 13.50
C VAL A 97 3.67 5.00 13.87
N ASP A 98 4.12 4.14 14.77
CA ASP A 98 3.37 2.93 15.14
C ASP A 98 2.07 3.27 15.89
N GLN A 99 2.05 4.31 16.68
CA GLN A 99 0.83 4.77 17.34
C GLN A 99 -0.19 5.30 16.33
N LEU A 100 0.24 6.10 15.39
CA LEU A 100 -0.62 6.63 14.32
C LEU A 100 -1.19 5.52 13.45
N LEU A 101 -0.37 4.52 13.09
CA LEU A 101 -0.81 3.35 12.33
C LEU A 101 -1.85 2.55 13.11
N ARG A 102 -1.61 2.24 14.41
CA ARG A 102 -2.58 1.54 15.25
C ARG A 102 -3.90 2.31 15.38
N GLN A 103 -3.85 3.61 15.61
CA GLN A 103 -5.04 4.45 15.69
C GLN A 103 -5.82 4.50 14.37
N SER A 104 -5.10 4.57 13.24
CA SER A 104 -5.70 4.58 11.92
C SER A 104 -6.36 3.23 11.60
N ALA A 105 -5.67 2.13 11.86
CA ALA A 105 -6.19 0.77 11.67
C ALA A 105 -7.42 0.49 12.56
N ALA A 106 -7.38 0.89 13.82
CA ALA A 106 -8.52 0.76 14.74
C ALA A 106 -9.74 1.59 14.29
N ALA A 107 -9.51 2.68 13.56
CA ALA A 107 -10.57 3.47 12.92
C ALA A 107 -10.98 2.96 11.52
N GLY A 108 -10.57 1.73 11.14
CA GLY A 108 -11.00 1.04 9.92
C GLY A 108 -10.16 1.32 8.67
N ASN A 109 -9.02 2.01 8.78
CA ASN A 109 -8.15 2.21 7.61
C ASN A 109 -7.39 0.91 7.28
N VAL A 110 -7.73 0.30 6.15
CA VAL A 110 -7.17 -0.98 5.71
C VAL A 110 -5.69 -0.88 5.34
N ASP A 111 -5.26 0.20 4.73
CA ASP A 111 -3.85 0.40 4.38
C ASP A 111 -2.97 0.46 5.63
N ALA A 112 -3.48 1.06 6.72
CA ALA A 112 -2.80 1.04 8.00
C ALA A 112 -2.75 -0.36 8.63
N GLN A 113 -3.80 -1.19 8.44
CA GLN A 113 -3.80 -2.59 8.87
C GLN A 113 -2.73 -3.39 8.11
N ILE A 114 -2.67 -3.26 6.78
CA ILE A 114 -1.67 -3.91 5.93
C ILE A 114 -0.25 -3.50 6.35
N GLU A 115 -0.02 -2.21 6.57
CA GLU A 115 1.30 -1.72 6.99
C GLU A 115 1.72 -2.26 8.36
N LEU A 116 0.80 -2.39 9.31
CA LEU A 116 1.07 -3.02 10.62
C LEU A 116 1.41 -4.50 10.48
N LEU A 117 0.71 -5.24 9.61
CA LEU A 117 1.00 -6.64 9.33
C LEU A 117 2.39 -6.79 8.69
N ARG A 118 2.74 -5.96 7.71
CA ARG A 118 4.06 -5.93 7.09
C ARG A 118 5.16 -5.65 8.12
N ARG A 119 4.95 -4.72 9.04
CA ARG A 119 5.92 -4.42 10.13
C ARG A 119 6.07 -5.59 11.10
N ARG A 120 4.99 -6.29 11.43
CA ARG A 120 5.05 -7.50 12.25
C ARG A 120 5.88 -8.60 11.56
N ALA A 121 5.66 -8.86 10.27
CA ALA A 121 6.47 -9.80 9.50
C ALA A 121 7.95 -9.42 9.49
N ASN A 122 8.27 -8.14 9.24
CA ASN A 122 9.65 -7.65 9.26
C ASN A 122 10.29 -7.80 10.65
N ALA A 123 9.54 -7.66 11.73
CA ALA A 123 10.03 -7.90 13.08
C ALA A 123 10.35 -9.38 13.31
N VAL A 124 9.56 -10.32 12.75
CA VAL A 124 9.90 -11.75 12.76
C VAL A 124 11.22 -12.00 12.03
N LEU A 125 11.37 -11.47 10.81
CA LEU A 125 12.60 -11.59 10.03
C LEU A 125 13.82 -11.00 10.76
N ALA A 126 13.66 -9.84 11.40
CA ALA A 126 14.74 -9.19 12.14
C ALA A 126 15.23 -10.02 13.34
N ARG A 127 14.35 -10.80 13.98
CA ARG A 127 14.74 -11.72 15.07
C ARG A 127 15.55 -12.92 14.60
N GLN A 128 15.46 -13.26 13.30
CA GLN A 128 16.23 -14.34 12.68
C GLN A 128 17.58 -13.88 12.12
N ALA A 129 17.91 -12.58 12.21
CA ALA A 129 19.20 -12.06 11.77
C ALA A 129 20.35 -12.80 12.48
N PRO A 130 21.49 -13.01 11.81
CA PRO A 130 22.55 -13.89 12.28
C PRO A 130 23.05 -13.47 13.67
N ALA A 131 22.79 -14.34 14.63
CA ALA A 131 23.31 -14.18 15.99
C ALA A 131 24.71 -14.78 16.14
N ALA A 132 25.20 -15.50 15.14
CA ALA A 132 26.42 -16.29 15.21
C ALA A 132 27.52 -15.77 14.25
N ALA A 133 28.77 -15.85 14.71
CA ALA A 133 29.94 -15.46 13.93
C ALA A 133 30.18 -16.32 12.67
N ASP A 134 29.46 -17.43 12.54
CA ASP A 134 29.49 -18.36 11.40
C ASP A 134 28.48 -18.04 10.30
N GLY A 135 27.67 -17.02 10.48
CA GLY A 135 26.67 -16.55 9.47
C GLY A 135 25.45 -17.47 9.33
N MET A 136 25.32 -18.51 10.14
CA MET A 136 24.11 -19.34 10.15
C MET A 136 22.97 -18.64 10.88
N LEU A 137 21.79 -18.60 10.23
CA LEU A 137 20.58 -18.10 10.87
C LEU A 137 20.19 -19.02 12.03
N ALA A 138 19.87 -18.44 13.17
CA ALA A 138 19.27 -19.22 14.25
C ALA A 138 17.95 -19.83 13.77
N PRO A 139 17.65 -21.10 14.12
CA PRO A 139 16.35 -21.68 13.76
C PRO A 139 15.22 -20.84 14.37
N PRO A 140 14.13 -20.59 13.61
CA PRO A 140 13.02 -19.81 14.09
C PRO A 140 12.35 -20.47 15.27
N SER A 141 11.90 -19.68 16.24
CA SER A 141 11.15 -20.19 17.38
C SER A 141 9.71 -20.59 16.98
N ALA A 142 9.08 -21.44 17.76
CA ALA A 142 7.65 -21.78 17.56
C ALA A 142 6.73 -20.55 17.62
N ALA A 143 7.11 -19.53 18.40
CA ALA A 143 6.40 -18.26 18.47
C ALA A 143 6.56 -17.44 17.18
N ASP A 144 7.74 -17.46 16.57
CA ASP A 144 7.98 -16.78 15.28
C ASP A 144 7.20 -17.44 14.14
N HIS A 145 7.13 -18.77 14.11
CA HIS A 145 6.27 -19.50 13.17
C HIS A 145 4.81 -19.10 13.31
N ALA A 146 4.28 -19.18 14.53
CA ALA A 146 2.88 -18.84 14.79
C ALA A 146 2.57 -17.37 14.44
N GLU A 147 3.49 -16.44 14.68
CA GLU A 147 3.32 -15.04 14.31
C GLU A 147 3.36 -14.85 12.78
N ALA A 148 4.27 -15.53 12.09
CA ALA A 148 4.36 -15.51 10.64
C ALA A 148 3.06 -16.02 9.99
N GLU A 149 2.57 -17.18 10.43
CA GLU A 149 1.29 -17.74 9.95
C GLU A 149 0.11 -16.80 10.17
N GLN A 150 0.01 -16.19 11.36
CA GLN A 150 -1.06 -15.23 11.66
C GLN A 150 -1.00 -14.00 10.77
N VAL A 151 0.19 -13.48 10.49
CA VAL A 151 0.37 -12.31 9.61
C VAL A 151 -0.04 -12.64 8.18
N LEU A 152 0.40 -13.78 7.66
CA LEU A 152 0.05 -14.22 6.30
C LEU A 152 -1.44 -14.47 6.15
N ALA A 153 -2.05 -15.19 7.08
CA ALA A 153 -3.50 -15.44 7.07
C ALA A 153 -4.32 -14.14 7.10
N ALA A 154 -3.89 -13.15 7.89
CA ALA A 154 -4.56 -11.85 7.96
C ALA A 154 -4.40 -11.03 6.65
N LEU A 155 -3.23 -11.08 6.00
CA LEU A 155 -3.02 -10.44 4.72
C LEU A 155 -3.81 -11.14 3.60
N GLU A 156 -3.86 -12.46 3.62
CA GLU A 156 -4.64 -13.24 2.67
C GLU A 156 -6.14 -12.94 2.78
N ASP A 157 -6.68 -12.86 3.99
CA ASP A 157 -8.06 -12.45 4.22
C ASP A 157 -8.35 -11.04 3.67
N LEU A 158 -7.42 -10.10 3.81
CA LEU A 158 -7.53 -8.77 3.19
C LEU A 158 -7.48 -8.85 1.66
N ALA A 159 -6.55 -9.63 1.08
CA ALA A 159 -6.44 -9.83 -0.35
C ALA A 159 -7.70 -10.50 -0.94
N MET A 160 -8.22 -11.53 -0.26
CA MET A 160 -9.46 -12.22 -0.64
C MET A 160 -10.70 -11.32 -0.58
N ARG A 161 -10.69 -10.30 0.25
CA ARG A 161 -11.69 -9.23 0.24
C ARG A 161 -11.44 -8.16 -0.84
N GLY A 162 -10.40 -8.35 -1.68
CA GLY A 162 -10.06 -7.47 -2.80
C GLY A 162 -9.26 -6.23 -2.44
N HIS A 163 -8.66 -6.20 -1.26
CA HIS A 163 -7.74 -5.10 -0.93
C HIS A 163 -6.41 -5.29 -1.67
N ARG A 164 -6.33 -4.71 -2.86
CA ARG A 164 -5.18 -4.82 -3.78
C ARG A 164 -3.84 -4.57 -3.11
N ALA A 165 -3.77 -3.63 -2.16
CA ALA A 165 -2.54 -3.30 -1.46
C ALA A 165 -1.96 -4.44 -0.60
N ALA A 166 -2.76 -5.46 -0.23
CA ALA A 166 -2.29 -6.63 0.50
C ALA A 166 -1.53 -7.62 -0.40
N MET A 167 -1.85 -7.68 -1.68
CA MET A 167 -1.32 -8.69 -2.62
C MET A 167 0.20 -8.58 -2.84
N PRO A 168 0.79 -7.40 -3.12
CA PRO A 168 2.24 -7.29 -3.25
C PRO A 168 2.98 -7.52 -1.92
N VAL A 169 2.32 -7.31 -0.77
CA VAL A 169 2.90 -7.65 0.53
C VAL A 169 2.93 -9.17 0.73
N LEU A 170 1.86 -9.87 0.31
CA LEU A 170 1.82 -11.35 0.30
C LEU A 170 2.93 -11.92 -0.60
N ASP A 171 3.06 -11.44 -1.84
CA ASP A 171 4.13 -11.84 -2.74
C ASP A 171 5.50 -11.68 -2.07
N GLN A 172 5.79 -10.50 -1.53
CA GLN A 172 7.06 -10.24 -0.85
C GLN A 172 7.33 -11.20 0.31
N LEU A 173 6.32 -11.50 1.13
CA LEU A 173 6.50 -12.34 2.32
C LEU A 173 6.56 -13.83 1.99
N LEU A 174 5.78 -14.30 1.02
CA LEU A 174 5.80 -15.69 0.56
C LEU A 174 7.08 -16.05 -0.20
N SER A 175 7.69 -15.06 -0.86
CA SER A 175 8.98 -15.18 -1.54
C SER A 175 10.19 -14.97 -0.59
N SER A 176 9.95 -14.57 0.66
CA SER A 176 10.99 -14.28 1.64
C SER A 176 11.30 -15.51 2.52
N PRO A 177 12.44 -15.52 3.23
CA PRO A 177 12.78 -16.59 4.18
C PRO A 177 11.95 -16.52 5.49
N LEU A 178 10.69 -16.11 5.42
CA LEU A 178 9.82 -16.10 6.59
C LEU A 178 9.61 -17.55 7.07
N PRO A 179 9.71 -17.85 8.38
CA PRO A 179 9.73 -19.24 8.87
C PRO A 179 8.49 -20.04 8.50
N GLY A 180 8.71 -21.16 7.80
CA GLY A 180 7.67 -22.15 7.52
C GLY A 180 6.57 -21.72 6.56
N THR A 181 6.70 -20.55 5.94
CA THR A 181 5.64 -19.95 5.12
C THR A 181 6.06 -19.62 3.69
N ALA A 182 7.28 -20.04 3.29
CA ALA A 182 7.77 -19.77 1.93
C ALA A 182 6.99 -20.60 0.91
N GLU A 183 6.19 -19.92 0.12
CA GLU A 183 5.42 -20.46 -1.02
C GLU A 183 5.55 -19.51 -2.23
N PRO A 184 6.72 -19.48 -2.89
CA PRO A 184 7.00 -18.48 -3.93
C PRO A 184 5.98 -18.51 -5.07
N LEU A 185 5.55 -19.68 -5.53
CA LEU A 185 4.53 -19.78 -6.60
C LEU A 185 3.20 -19.15 -6.23
N TYR A 186 2.81 -19.28 -4.95
CA TYR A 186 1.60 -18.64 -4.44
C TYR A 186 1.77 -17.12 -4.31
N GLY A 187 2.97 -16.65 -3.94
CA GLY A 187 3.35 -15.24 -3.96
C GLY A 187 3.26 -14.66 -5.37
N ASP A 188 3.88 -15.32 -6.34
CA ASP A 188 3.83 -14.92 -7.76
C ASP A 188 2.39 -14.86 -8.28
N ALA A 189 1.53 -15.81 -7.87
CA ALA A 189 0.12 -15.78 -8.24
C ALA A 189 -0.60 -14.54 -7.68
N TRP A 190 -0.35 -14.15 -6.43
CA TRP A 190 -0.89 -12.91 -5.86
C TRP A 190 -0.37 -11.65 -6.54
N ARG A 191 0.91 -11.63 -6.93
CA ARG A 191 1.49 -10.55 -7.75
C ARG A 191 0.75 -10.40 -9.08
N LEU A 192 0.50 -11.52 -9.75
CA LEU A 192 -0.22 -11.53 -11.03
C LEU A 192 -1.68 -11.07 -10.86
N VAL A 193 -2.37 -11.46 -9.79
CA VAL A 193 -3.72 -10.98 -9.46
C VAL A 193 -3.73 -9.47 -9.24
N ALA A 194 -2.73 -8.91 -8.59
CA ALA A 194 -2.64 -7.48 -8.34
C ALA A 194 -2.60 -6.63 -9.63
N GLU A 195 -2.08 -7.18 -10.74
CA GLU A 195 -2.02 -6.50 -12.04
C GLU A 195 -3.34 -6.58 -12.82
N GLN A 196 -4.26 -7.47 -12.42
CA GLN A 196 -5.50 -7.67 -13.17
C GLN A 196 -6.56 -6.58 -12.87
N PRO A 197 -7.50 -6.33 -13.80
CA PRO A 197 -8.68 -5.53 -13.52
C PRO A 197 -9.60 -6.25 -12.54
N PHE A 198 -10.19 -5.54 -11.59
CA PHE A 198 -11.20 -6.06 -10.66
C PHE A 198 -12.60 -5.79 -11.19
N GLY A 199 -13.59 -6.55 -10.69
CA GLY A 199 -15.00 -6.39 -11.05
C GLY A 199 -15.44 -7.14 -12.31
N HIS A 200 -14.54 -7.84 -12.97
CA HIS A 200 -14.86 -8.64 -14.16
C HIS A 200 -14.12 -9.98 -14.13
N PRO A 201 -14.73 -11.06 -14.62
CA PRO A 201 -14.02 -12.32 -14.85
C PRO A 201 -12.84 -12.13 -15.82
N LEU A 202 -11.76 -12.87 -15.58
CA LEU A 202 -10.63 -12.87 -16.52
C LEU A 202 -10.99 -13.67 -17.79
N PRO A 203 -10.56 -13.22 -18.98
CA PRO A 203 -10.77 -13.97 -20.23
C PRO A 203 -10.03 -15.30 -20.21
N ASP A 204 -10.68 -16.40 -20.59
CA ASP A 204 -10.13 -17.75 -20.48
C ASP A 204 -8.88 -18.00 -21.34
N ALA A 205 -8.79 -17.38 -22.51
CA ALA A 205 -7.79 -17.67 -23.53
C ALA A 205 -6.76 -16.55 -23.76
N GLN A 206 -6.77 -15.49 -22.98
CA GLN A 206 -5.83 -14.38 -23.15
C GLN A 206 -4.74 -14.42 -22.08
N PRO A 207 -3.49 -14.05 -22.43
CA PRO A 207 -2.44 -13.84 -21.43
C PRO A 207 -2.88 -12.85 -20.35
N LEU A 208 -2.49 -13.11 -19.12
CA LEU A 208 -2.73 -12.20 -18.03
C LEU A 208 -1.79 -10.98 -18.10
N ARG A 209 -2.22 -9.85 -17.60
CA ARG A 209 -1.32 -8.70 -17.44
C ARG A 209 -0.20 -9.09 -16.49
N GLY A 210 1.03 -8.75 -16.85
CA GLY A 210 2.19 -9.08 -16.03
C GLY A 210 2.71 -10.51 -16.19
N GLU A 211 2.09 -11.37 -17.04
CA GLU A 211 2.55 -12.73 -17.30
C GLU A 211 4.00 -12.75 -17.82
N ALA A 212 4.40 -11.77 -18.64
CA ALA A 212 5.77 -11.60 -19.10
C ALA A 212 6.83 -11.40 -17.97
N MET A 213 6.41 -11.13 -16.73
CA MET A 213 7.34 -11.09 -15.59
C MET A 213 7.94 -12.45 -15.25
N PHE A 214 7.42 -13.52 -15.82
CA PHE A 214 7.84 -14.92 -15.59
C PHE A 214 8.59 -15.54 -16.76
N GLU A 215 9.11 -14.73 -17.71
CA GLU A 215 9.82 -15.21 -18.90
C GLU A 215 11.00 -16.16 -18.58
N ASP A 216 11.60 -16.03 -17.39
CA ASP A 216 12.69 -16.88 -16.91
C ASP A 216 12.21 -18.18 -16.21
N MET A 217 10.89 -18.39 -16.06
CA MET A 217 10.31 -19.59 -15.49
C MET A 217 10.22 -20.71 -16.53
N ASP A 218 10.29 -21.97 -16.09
CA ASP A 218 9.91 -23.07 -16.97
C ASP A 218 8.39 -23.06 -17.24
N ALA A 219 7.98 -23.52 -18.42
CA ALA A 219 6.62 -23.43 -18.87
C ALA A 219 5.58 -24.16 -17.98
N HIS A 220 6.02 -25.19 -17.22
CA HIS A 220 5.13 -25.89 -16.30
C HIS A 220 4.85 -25.06 -15.05
N THR A 221 5.88 -24.47 -14.48
CA THR A 221 5.78 -23.58 -13.33
C THR A 221 4.96 -22.33 -13.66
N GLU A 222 5.20 -21.70 -14.82
CA GLU A 222 4.42 -20.57 -15.31
C GLU A 222 2.92 -20.93 -15.42
N GLN A 223 2.57 -22.09 -16.01
CA GLN A 223 1.19 -22.54 -16.07
C GLN A 223 0.55 -22.73 -14.71
N GLN A 224 1.30 -23.21 -13.70
CA GLN A 224 0.80 -23.35 -12.34
C GLN A 224 0.50 -21.97 -11.71
N VAL A 225 1.40 -21.01 -11.85
CA VAL A 225 1.21 -19.64 -11.35
C VAL A 225 -0.01 -18.98 -12.00
N VAL A 226 -0.14 -19.09 -13.32
CA VAL A 226 -1.28 -18.54 -14.07
C VAL A 226 -2.60 -19.19 -13.65
N ALA A 227 -2.62 -20.51 -13.46
CA ALA A 227 -3.82 -21.24 -13.00
C ALA A 227 -4.24 -20.79 -11.58
N LEU A 228 -3.28 -20.69 -10.66
CA LEU A 228 -3.52 -20.17 -9.29
C LEU A 228 -4.03 -18.73 -9.32
N ALA A 229 -3.42 -17.87 -10.12
CA ALA A 229 -3.83 -16.46 -10.23
C ALA A 229 -5.27 -16.33 -10.75
N ARG A 230 -5.67 -17.16 -11.74
CA ARG A 230 -7.05 -17.17 -12.24
C ARG A 230 -8.05 -17.62 -11.17
N ASP A 231 -7.71 -18.66 -10.43
CA ASP A 231 -8.55 -19.16 -9.34
C ASP A 231 -8.70 -18.10 -8.21
N LEU A 232 -7.60 -17.55 -7.75
CA LEU A 232 -7.59 -16.47 -6.76
C LEU A 232 -8.41 -15.28 -7.22
N HIS A 233 -8.21 -14.81 -8.47
CA HIS A 233 -8.95 -13.67 -9.01
C HIS A 233 -10.45 -13.95 -9.10
N ALA A 234 -10.85 -15.16 -9.47
CA ALA A 234 -12.25 -15.56 -9.54
C ALA A 234 -12.93 -15.46 -8.15
N HIS A 235 -12.19 -15.78 -7.09
CA HIS A 235 -12.71 -15.78 -5.73
C HIS A 235 -12.70 -14.38 -5.10
N CYS A 236 -11.58 -13.60 -5.22
CA CYS A 236 -11.45 -12.31 -4.55
C CYS A 236 -12.07 -11.14 -5.33
N CYS A 237 -11.91 -11.16 -6.65
CA CYS A 237 -11.82 -9.91 -7.39
C CYS A 237 -12.78 -9.82 -8.57
N ALA A 238 -13.27 -10.94 -9.10
CA ALA A 238 -14.14 -11.00 -10.26
C ALA A 238 -15.54 -10.38 -10.03
N ARG A 239 -16.03 -10.38 -8.79
CA ARG A 239 -17.39 -9.93 -8.42
C ARG A 239 -17.43 -8.64 -7.63
N GLN A 240 -16.32 -7.98 -7.43
CA GLN A 240 -16.29 -6.71 -6.71
C GLN A 240 -16.92 -5.61 -7.59
N GLY A 241 -18.26 -5.62 -7.64
CA GLY A 241 -19.04 -4.61 -8.33
C GLY A 241 -18.99 -3.28 -7.59
N ALA A 242 -18.83 -2.22 -8.34
CA ALA A 242 -19.36 -0.84 -8.24
C ALA A 242 -19.56 -0.15 -6.87
N GLY A 243 -19.38 -0.83 -5.73
CA GLY A 243 -19.71 -0.28 -4.38
C GLY A 243 -18.55 0.04 -3.48
N GLN A 244 -17.29 -0.29 -3.82
CA GLN A 244 -16.14 -0.14 -2.93
C GLN A 244 -15.08 0.87 -3.42
N GLN A 245 -15.43 1.73 -4.36
CA GLN A 245 -14.63 2.92 -4.67
C GLN A 245 -15.09 4.08 -3.77
N GLN A 246 -14.86 3.98 -2.47
CA GLN A 246 -14.99 5.09 -1.53
C GLN A 246 -13.67 5.30 -0.80
#